data_0cd097906368c0c34d828fcc7d0d47b4
#
_entry.id   0cd097906368c0c34d828fcc7d0d47b4
#
_cell.length_a   1.000
_cell.length_b   1.000
_cell.length_c   1.000
_cell.angle_alpha   90.00
_cell.angle_beta   90.00
_cell.angle_gamma   90.00
#
_symmetry.space_group_name_H-M   'P 1'
#
loop_
_entity.id
_entity.type
_entity.pdbx_description
1 polymer ?
#
loop_
_entity_poly.entity_id
_entity_poly.type
_entity_poly.pdbx_seq_one_letter_code
_entity_poly.pdbx_strand_id
1 'polypeptide(L)'
;RDGWREDSTYLLYNYRDVGPYGKLTRDYLQNTIPVHAEKPHHGHADEQSICALCSGGAVLLRDGGYRDSFTTNGHYRADFYHNRLVMRNGRMFRENGFLEYAENIGDYLPVRTEKLFFHQFAGAEVIKTRLYDDFHNADADRHIVYLKAANAFVVVDTVHPRAAQEMTTGVMYHAEHISPVEPGVYRVQEETAEGLMHFHRYKSASRAHAQQSLCIAFAGEGVSYSMEAQRRNYRQETAL
;
A
#
# COMPACT_ATOMS: atom_id res chain seq x y z
N ARG A 1 -12.93 9.49 -5.47
CA ARG A 1 -12.42 10.54 -6.36
C ARG A 1 -13.46 11.66 -6.47
N ASP A 2 -13.01 12.93 -6.47
CA ASP A 2 -13.87 14.11 -6.46
C ASP A 2 -14.09 14.73 -7.85
N GLY A 3 -13.69 14.06 -8.91
CA GLY A 3 -13.86 14.50 -10.29
C GLY A 3 -12.76 14.03 -11.23
N TRP A 4 -12.71 14.64 -12.43
CA TRP A 4 -11.74 14.35 -13.49
C TRP A 4 -10.88 15.55 -13.87
N ARG A 5 -10.81 16.56 -13.00
CA ARG A 5 -9.93 17.71 -13.20
C ARG A 5 -8.50 17.34 -12.79
N GLU A 6 -7.53 18.09 -13.25
CA GLU A 6 -6.12 17.89 -12.94
C GLU A 6 -5.80 18.05 -11.46
N ASP A 7 -6.57 18.86 -10.75
CA ASP A 7 -6.45 19.13 -9.31
C ASP A 7 -7.29 18.21 -8.43
N SER A 8 -8.07 17.30 -9.04
CA SER A 8 -8.93 16.39 -8.29
C SER A 8 -8.12 15.43 -7.43
N THR A 9 -8.68 15.08 -6.28
CA THR A 9 -8.14 14.02 -5.45
C THR A 9 -8.46 12.66 -6.05
N TYR A 10 -7.43 11.82 -6.17
CA TYR A 10 -7.49 10.49 -6.75
C TYR A 10 -6.72 9.50 -5.90
N LEU A 11 -7.38 8.42 -5.50
CA LEU A 11 -6.75 7.30 -4.81
C LEU A 11 -6.90 6.05 -5.67
N LEU A 12 -5.78 5.42 -6.02
CA LEU A 12 -5.72 4.11 -6.64
C LEU A 12 -5.49 3.06 -5.55
N TYR A 13 -6.48 2.21 -5.38
CA TYR A 13 -6.47 1.14 -4.41
C TYR A 13 -6.55 -0.21 -5.09
N ASN A 14 -5.59 -1.08 -4.78
CA ASN A 14 -5.53 -2.42 -5.35
C ASN A 14 -6.21 -3.43 -4.42
N TYR A 15 -7.34 -3.94 -4.85
CA TYR A 15 -7.97 -5.11 -4.22
C TYR A 15 -8.01 -6.29 -5.21
N ARG A 16 -6.99 -6.37 -6.04
CA ARG A 16 -6.92 -7.37 -7.10
C ARG A 16 -7.18 -8.77 -6.54
N ASP A 17 -8.38 -9.22 -6.77
CA ASP A 17 -8.72 -10.62 -6.78
C ASP A 17 -8.35 -11.16 -8.18
N VAL A 18 -8.08 -12.43 -8.29
CA VAL A 18 -8.10 -13.09 -9.59
C VAL A 18 -9.45 -12.93 -10.26
N GLY A 19 -10.46 -12.48 -9.55
CA GLY A 19 -11.81 -12.07 -9.91
C GLY A 19 -12.41 -12.71 -11.15
N PRO A 20 -13.68 -12.51 -11.43
CA PRO A 20 -14.30 -13.13 -12.59
C PRO A 20 -13.59 -12.84 -13.91
N TYR A 21 -13.09 -11.60 -14.07
CA TYR A 21 -12.40 -11.20 -15.31
C TYR A 21 -11.01 -11.83 -15.43
N GLY A 22 -10.24 -11.86 -14.37
CA GLY A 22 -8.93 -12.50 -14.36
C GLY A 22 -9.06 -13.99 -14.61
N LYS A 23 -10.03 -14.64 -13.98
CA LYS A 23 -10.33 -16.06 -14.21
C LYS A 23 -10.75 -16.33 -15.66
N LEU A 24 -11.70 -15.55 -16.18
CA LEU A 24 -12.16 -15.71 -17.57
C LEU A 24 -11.02 -15.52 -18.58
N THR A 25 -10.12 -14.56 -18.35
CA THR A 25 -8.96 -14.34 -19.22
C THR A 25 -8.02 -15.54 -19.17
N ARG A 26 -7.76 -16.09 -17.99
CA ARG A 26 -6.91 -17.27 -17.81
C ARG A 26 -7.53 -18.51 -18.47
N ASP A 27 -8.82 -18.72 -18.29
CA ASP A 27 -9.55 -19.81 -18.90
C ASP A 27 -9.52 -19.67 -20.44
N TYR A 28 -9.72 -18.47 -20.95
CA TYR A 28 -9.64 -18.19 -22.39
C TYR A 28 -8.24 -18.47 -22.97
N LEU A 29 -7.20 -18.08 -22.25
CA LEU A 29 -5.81 -18.34 -22.64
C LEU A 29 -5.36 -19.77 -22.36
N GLN A 30 -6.23 -20.61 -21.81
CA GLN A 30 -5.91 -21.97 -21.37
C GLN A 30 -4.70 -22.01 -20.41
N ASN A 31 -4.56 -20.99 -19.62
CA ASN A 31 -3.46 -20.89 -18.65
C ASN A 31 -3.75 -21.83 -17.47
N THR A 32 -3.03 -22.92 -17.42
CA THR A 32 -3.15 -23.94 -16.37
C THR A 32 -2.26 -23.68 -15.16
N ILE A 33 -1.40 -22.66 -15.23
CA ILE A 33 -0.51 -22.30 -14.10
C ILE A 33 -1.36 -21.67 -13.01
N PRO A 34 -1.37 -22.20 -11.78
CA PRO A 34 -2.06 -21.58 -10.67
C PRO A 34 -1.52 -20.18 -10.38
N VAL A 35 -2.38 -19.27 -9.93
CA VAL A 35 -1.98 -17.87 -9.65
C VAL A 35 -0.84 -17.79 -8.64
N HIS A 36 -0.87 -18.59 -7.58
CA HIS A 36 0.19 -18.64 -6.59
C HIS A 36 1.53 -19.12 -7.15
N ALA A 37 1.53 -19.93 -8.19
CA ALA A 37 2.76 -20.36 -8.86
C ALA A 37 3.27 -19.34 -9.88
N GLU A 38 2.38 -18.50 -10.42
CA GLU A 38 2.73 -17.46 -11.39
C GLU A 38 3.23 -16.17 -10.70
N LYS A 39 2.63 -15.79 -9.60
CA LYS A 39 3.00 -14.62 -8.81
C LYS A 39 4.51 -14.52 -8.49
N PRO A 40 5.22 -15.57 -8.07
CA PRO A 40 6.65 -15.50 -7.78
C PRO A 40 7.50 -14.99 -8.93
N HIS A 41 7.05 -15.13 -10.15
CA HIS A 41 7.81 -14.70 -11.32
C HIS A 41 7.58 -13.23 -11.68
N HIS A 42 6.35 -12.76 -11.58
CA HIS A 42 5.98 -11.43 -12.07
C HIS A 42 5.01 -10.66 -11.17
N GLY A 43 4.51 -11.24 -10.12
CA GLY A 43 3.54 -10.59 -9.26
C GLY A 43 4.18 -9.78 -8.11
N HIS A 44 3.35 -9.03 -7.42
CA HIS A 44 3.66 -8.29 -6.20
C HIS A 44 2.67 -8.68 -5.10
N ALA A 45 3.09 -8.66 -3.86
CA ALA A 45 2.22 -8.82 -2.70
C ALA A 45 1.56 -7.48 -2.33
N ASP A 46 0.90 -6.86 -3.31
CA ASP A 46 0.32 -5.53 -3.25
C ASP A 46 -1.21 -5.53 -3.02
N GLU A 47 -1.75 -6.66 -2.61
CA GLU A 47 -3.16 -6.78 -2.25
C GLU A 47 -3.51 -5.84 -1.10
N GLN A 48 -4.61 -5.10 -1.24
CA GLN A 48 -5.05 -4.03 -0.34
C GLN A 48 -4.06 -2.85 -0.22
N SER A 49 -3.19 -2.66 -1.20
CA SER A 49 -2.28 -1.52 -1.24
C SER A 49 -2.93 -0.25 -1.77
N ILE A 50 -2.54 0.88 -1.21
CA ILE A 50 -2.74 2.20 -1.83
C ILE A 50 -1.61 2.40 -2.83
N CYS A 51 -1.91 2.17 -4.11
CA CYS A 51 -0.90 2.25 -5.17
C CYS A 51 -0.55 3.69 -5.55
N ALA A 52 -1.50 4.60 -5.40
CA ALA A 52 -1.27 6.02 -5.61
C ALA A 52 -2.30 6.87 -4.87
N LEU A 53 -1.87 7.97 -4.32
CA LEU A 53 -2.71 9.06 -3.85
C LEU A 53 -2.20 10.35 -4.47
N CYS A 54 -3.07 11.00 -5.24
CA CYS A 54 -2.80 12.29 -5.86
C CYS A 54 -3.83 13.30 -5.41
N SER A 55 -3.44 14.54 -5.21
CA SER A 55 -4.34 15.65 -4.88
C SER A 55 -3.72 16.97 -5.27
N GLY A 56 -4.53 17.92 -5.74
CA GLY A 56 -4.06 19.26 -6.11
C GLY A 56 -2.99 19.25 -7.21
N GLY A 57 -2.98 18.26 -8.09
CA GLY A 57 -1.97 18.09 -9.14
C GLY A 57 -0.67 17.43 -8.70
N ALA A 58 -0.56 17.06 -7.43
CA ALA A 58 0.64 16.42 -6.87
C ALA A 58 0.44 14.93 -6.59
N VAL A 59 1.51 14.16 -6.64
CA VAL A 59 1.58 12.77 -6.16
C VAL A 59 2.06 12.80 -4.72
N LEU A 60 1.27 12.26 -3.81
CA LEU A 60 1.53 12.28 -2.37
C LEU A 60 1.96 10.90 -1.84
N LEU A 61 1.30 9.85 -2.27
CA LEU A 61 1.72 8.47 -2.02
C LEU A 61 1.82 7.73 -3.33
N ARG A 62 2.80 6.90 -3.43
CA ARG A 62 3.05 6.09 -4.62
C ARG A 62 3.62 4.73 -4.22
N ASP A 63 3.09 3.69 -4.82
CA ASP A 63 3.72 2.39 -4.75
C ASP A 63 5.09 2.39 -5.44
N GLY A 64 6.00 1.62 -4.93
CA GLY A 64 7.39 1.67 -5.33
C GLY A 64 7.74 1.13 -6.71
N GLY A 65 6.80 0.55 -7.46
CA GLY A 65 6.99 0.08 -8.83
C GLY A 65 7.72 -1.24 -9.00
N TYR A 66 8.11 -1.56 -10.22
CA TYR A 66 8.33 -2.93 -10.66
C TYR A 66 9.71 -3.55 -10.34
N ARG A 67 10.78 -2.81 -10.35
CA ARG A 67 12.12 -3.39 -10.15
C ARG A 67 12.97 -2.58 -9.20
N ASP A 68 13.58 -3.30 -8.29
CA ASP A 68 14.79 -2.89 -7.60
C ASP A 68 15.88 -3.92 -7.93
N SER A 69 16.94 -3.49 -8.56
CA SER A 69 18.03 -4.38 -8.95
C SER A 69 19.13 -4.46 -7.91
N PHE A 70 19.04 -3.73 -6.78
CA PHE A 70 20.25 -3.50 -6.01
C PHE A 70 20.34 -4.10 -4.64
N THR A 71 19.29 -4.15 -3.85
CA THR A 71 19.49 -4.37 -2.42
C THR A 71 18.73 -5.53 -1.82
N THR A 72 17.69 -5.99 -2.47
CA THR A 72 16.75 -6.89 -1.82
C THR A 72 16.56 -8.23 -2.51
N ASN A 73 17.39 -8.54 -3.51
CA ASN A 73 17.32 -9.81 -4.25
C ASN A 73 15.90 -10.17 -4.75
N GLY A 74 15.13 -9.16 -5.13
CA GLY A 74 13.76 -9.32 -5.59
C GLY A 74 12.68 -9.15 -4.51
N HIS A 75 13.06 -8.87 -3.29
CA HIS A 75 12.13 -8.66 -2.18
C HIS A 75 11.24 -7.41 -2.34
N TYR A 76 11.61 -6.48 -3.22
CA TYR A 76 10.79 -5.31 -3.57
C TYR A 76 9.35 -5.63 -3.97
N ARG A 77 9.06 -6.88 -4.25
CA ARG A 77 7.71 -7.37 -4.56
C ARG A 77 6.94 -7.83 -3.32
N ALA A 78 7.61 -7.91 -2.18
CA ALA A 78 7.01 -8.37 -0.94
C ALA A 78 6.04 -7.33 -0.35
N ASP A 79 5.16 -7.79 0.50
CA ASP A 79 4.12 -6.99 1.14
C ASP A 79 4.64 -5.74 1.85
N PHE A 80 5.79 -5.86 2.46
CA PHE A 80 6.48 -4.80 3.19
C PHE A 80 6.81 -3.57 2.33
N TYR A 81 7.00 -3.71 1.04
CA TYR A 81 7.34 -2.63 0.12
C TYR A 81 6.14 -1.94 -0.52
N HIS A 82 4.95 -2.20 0.01
CA HIS A 82 3.69 -1.65 -0.49
C HIS A 82 2.94 -0.90 0.61
N ASN A 83 2.11 0.09 0.25
CA ASN A 83 1.31 0.88 1.19
C ASN A 83 0.10 0.08 1.68
N ARG A 84 0.34 -0.88 2.56
CA ARG A 84 -0.67 -1.83 3.00
C ARG A 84 -0.48 -2.26 4.46
N LEU A 85 -1.48 -2.99 4.98
CA LEU A 85 -1.32 -3.76 6.20
C LEU A 85 -0.40 -4.95 5.93
N VAL A 86 0.56 -5.18 6.82
CA VAL A 86 1.42 -6.37 6.84
C VAL A 86 1.17 -7.17 8.12
N MET A 87 1.26 -8.49 8.02
CA MET A 87 1.06 -9.42 9.12
C MET A 87 2.27 -10.33 9.24
N ARG A 88 2.62 -10.68 10.47
CA ARG A 88 3.68 -11.66 10.79
C ARG A 88 3.19 -12.56 11.92
N ASN A 89 3.50 -13.83 11.83
CA ASN A 89 3.26 -14.77 12.91
C ASN A 89 4.26 -14.54 14.04
N GLY A 90 3.77 -14.60 15.28
CA GLY A 90 4.58 -14.36 16.46
C GLY A 90 4.76 -12.88 16.77
N ARG A 91 5.60 -12.65 17.77
CA ARG A 91 5.91 -11.31 18.26
C ARG A 91 7.20 -10.81 17.61
N MET A 92 7.11 -9.68 16.94
CA MET A 92 8.26 -8.94 16.46
C MET A 92 8.82 -8.07 17.59
N PHE A 93 10.11 -8.12 17.81
CA PHE A 93 10.74 -7.31 18.86
C PHE A 93 10.94 -5.89 18.36
N ARG A 94 10.62 -4.92 19.22
CA ARG A 94 10.74 -3.49 18.89
C ARG A 94 12.17 -3.10 18.49
N GLU A 95 13.15 -3.75 19.07
CA GLU A 95 14.57 -3.49 18.83
C GLU A 95 15.00 -3.85 17.40
N ASN A 96 14.33 -4.81 16.80
CA ASN A 96 14.57 -5.22 15.41
C ASN A 96 13.46 -4.75 14.44
N GLY A 97 12.43 -4.12 14.96
CA GLY A 97 11.15 -3.79 14.35
C GLY A 97 11.11 -3.79 12.82
N PHE A 98 11.66 -2.75 12.21
CA PHE A 98 11.66 -2.61 10.75
C PHE A 98 12.44 -3.73 10.03
N LEU A 99 13.65 -4.06 10.49
CA LEU A 99 14.47 -5.10 9.88
C LEU A 99 13.83 -6.48 10.00
N GLU A 100 13.20 -6.75 11.14
CA GLU A 100 12.53 -8.01 11.35
C GLU A 100 11.31 -8.17 10.43
N TYR A 101 10.56 -7.11 10.19
CA TYR A 101 9.52 -7.10 9.17
C TYR A 101 10.08 -7.34 7.78
N ALA A 102 11.19 -6.72 7.45
CA ALA A 102 11.84 -6.85 6.16
C ALA A 102 12.44 -8.24 5.94
N GLU A 103 13.03 -8.84 6.95
CA GLU A 103 13.61 -10.18 6.88
C GLU A 103 12.56 -11.29 6.80
N ASN A 104 11.41 -11.08 7.42
CA ASN A 104 10.27 -11.99 7.35
C ASN A 104 9.34 -11.70 6.16
N ILE A 105 9.88 -11.15 5.10
CA ILE A 105 9.12 -11.04 3.87
C ILE A 105 8.86 -12.45 3.36
N GLY A 106 7.65 -12.88 3.54
CA GLY A 106 7.20 -14.11 2.93
C GLY A 106 7.37 -14.02 1.42
N ASP A 107 7.80 -15.11 0.85
CA ASP A 107 7.57 -15.37 -0.56
C ASP A 107 6.10 -15.12 -0.86
N TYR A 108 5.75 -15.00 -2.13
CA TYR A 108 4.38 -14.86 -2.59
C TYR A 108 3.45 -15.83 -1.91
N LEU A 109 2.82 -15.35 -0.88
CA LEU A 109 1.85 -16.12 -0.14
C LEU A 109 0.58 -16.24 -0.97
N PRO A 110 -0.09 -17.39 -0.92
CA PRO A 110 -1.38 -17.56 -1.58
C PRO A 110 -2.44 -16.75 -0.82
N VAL A 111 -2.50 -15.47 -1.09
CA VAL A 111 -3.52 -14.56 -0.58
C VAL A 111 -4.57 -14.30 -1.64
N ARG A 112 -5.78 -14.06 -1.20
CA ARG A 112 -6.91 -13.70 -2.04
C ARG A 112 -7.59 -12.47 -1.46
N THR A 113 -7.98 -11.54 -2.30
CA THR A 113 -8.78 -10.39 -1.88
C THR A 113 -10.19 -10.47 -2.46
N GLU A 114 -11.12 -9.88 -1.75
CA GLU A 114 -12.51 -9.75 -2.15
C GLU A 114 -12.99 -8.33 -1.85
N LYS A 115 -13.67 -7.72 -2.81
CA LYS A 115 -14.42 -6.49 -2.59
C LYS A 115 -15.75 -6.85 -1.93
N LEU A 116 -15.90 -6.54 -0.66
CA LEU A 116 -17.15 -6.81 0.06
C LEU A 116 -18.22 -5.79 -0.33
N PHE A 117 -17.87 -4.51 -0.45
CA PHE A 117 -18.74 -3.50 -1.02
C PHE A 117 -17.97 -2.26 -1.48
N PHE A 118 -18.59 -1.50 -2.35
CA PHE A 118 -18.23 -0.12 -2.68
C PHE A 118 -19.52 0.70 -2.80
N HIS A 119 -19.56 1.85 -2.17
CA HIS A 119 -20.70 2.73 -2.23
C HIS A 119 -20.29 4.20 -2.34
N GLN A 120 -21.00 4.93 -3.19
CA GLN A 120 -20.83 6.36 -3.38
C GLN A 120 -22.01 7.12 -2.79
N PHE A 121 -21.72 7.96 -1.81
CA PHE A 121 -22.65 8.94 -1.26
C PHE A 121 -22.33 10.33 -1.82
N ALA A 122 -23.23 11.27 -1.62
CA ALA A 122 -23.00 12.66 -2.04
C ALA A 122 -21.72 13.25 -1.41
N GLY A 123 -21.51 13.02 -0.11
CA GLY A 123 -20.38 13.57 0.65
C GLY A 123 -19.24 12.60 0.91
N ALA A 124 -19.36 11.33 0.55
CA ALA A 124 -18.35 10.32 0.84
C ALA A 124 -18.33 9.18 -0.17
N GLU A 125 -17.21 8.48 -0.23
CA GLU A 125 -17.10 7.19 -0.91
C GLU A 125 -16.54 6.18 0.08
N VAL A 126 -17.07 4.96 0.08
CA VAL A 126 -16.68 3.91 1.02
C VAL A 126 -16.38 2.64 0.27
N ILE A 127 -15.23 2.05 0.52
CA ILE A 127 -14.89 0.70 0.08
C ILE A 127 -14.53 -0.17 1.28
N LYS A 128 -14.97 -1.41 1.23
CA LYS A 128 -14.52 -2.47 2.14
C LYS A 128 -14.04 -3.65 1.33
N THR A 129 -12.85 -4.11 1.68
CA THR A 129 -12.25 -5.32 1.11
C THR A 129 -11.87 -6.27 2.22
N ARG A 130 -11.74 -7.55 1.91
CA ARG A 130 -11.18 -8.58 2.76
C ARG A 130 -10.01 -9.25 2.06
N LEU A 131 -8.91 -9.40 2.78
CA LEU A 131 -7.79 -10.26 2.44
C LEU A 131 -7.95 -11.58 3.19
N TYR A 132 -7.83 -12.68 2.49
CA TYR A 132 -7.74 -14.03 3.05
C TYR A 132 -6.30 -14.49 2.96
N ASP A 133 -5.69 -14.73 4.10
CA ASP A 133 -4.28 -15.10 4.19
C ASP A 133 -4.14 -16.45 4.92
N ASP A 134 -3.99 -17.49 4.13
CA ASP A 134 -3.90 -18.85 4.66
C ASP A 134 -2.54 -19.13 5.30
N PHE A 135 -1.51 -18.40 4.92
CA PHE A 135 -0.17 -18.55 5.50
C PHE A 135 -0.13 -18.02 6.93
N HIS A 136 -0.67 -16.83 7.17
CA HIS A 136 -0.75 -16.26 8.51
C HIS A 136 -1.96 -16.78 9.30
N ASN A 137 -2.78 -17.63 8.69
CA ASN A 137 -4.02 -18.14 9.30
C ASN A 137 -4.92 -17.02 9.85
N ALA A 138 -5.07 -15.97 9.06
CA ALA A 138 -5.82 -14.77 9.43
C ALA A 138 -6.49 -14.15 8.22
N ASP A 139 -7.56 -13.40 8.46
CA ASP A 139 -8.17 -12.52 7.47
C ASP A 139 -7.93 -11.07 7.87
N ALA A 140 -7.88 -10.16 6.91
CA ALA A 140 -7.76 -8.74 7.18
C ALA A 140 -8.80 -7.94 6.40
N ASP A 141 -9.59 -7.16 7.10
CA ASP A 141 -10.51 -6.20 6.52
C ASP A 141 -9.85 -4.84 6.45
N ARG A 142 -9.92 -4.20 5.28
CA ARG A 142 -9.58 -2.79 5.10
C ARG A 142 -10.79 -2.02 4.64
N HIS A 143 -11.14 -1.00 5.42
CA HIS A 143 -12.13 0.00 5.04
C HIS A 143 -11.42 1.28 4.66
N ILE A 144 -11.82 1.89 3.56
CA ILE A 144 -11.37 3.23 3.19
C ILE A 144 -12.62 4.08 3.00
N VAL A 145 -12.69 5.18 3.73
CA VAL A 145 -13.74 6.18 3.61
C VAL A 145 -13.10 7.47 3.12
N TYR A 146 -13.51 7.95 1.97
CA TYR A 146 -13.13 9.27 1.46
C TYR A 146 -14.21 10.29 1.81
N LEU A 147 -13.85 11.26 2.62
CA LEU A 147 -14.70 12.39 3.02
C LEU A 147 -14.45 13.58 2.10
N LYS A 148 -15.32 13.81 1.12
CA LYS A 148 -15.09 14.74 0.02
C LYS A 148 -14.93 16.18 0.49
N ALA A 149 -15.77 16.65 1.41
CA ALA A 149 -15.71 18.03 1.91
C ALA A 149 -14.43 18.34 2.69
N ALA A 150 -13.90 17.35 3.41
CA ALA A 150 -12.68 17.48 4.18
C ALA A 150 -11.41 17.13 3.37
N ASN A 151 -11.57 16.59 2.16
CA ASN A 151 -10.50 15.98 1.38
C ASN A 151 -9.64 15.03 2.23
N ALA A 152 -10.30 14.15 2.97
CA ALA A 152 -9.66 13.29 3.97
C ALA A 152 -10.05 11.83 3.75
N PHE A 153 -9.11 10.93 4.00
CA PHE A 153 -9.32 9.50 4.00
C PHE A 153 -9.25 8.96 5.43
N VAL A 154 -10.21 8.14 5.79
CA VAL A 154 -10.15 7.33 7.01
C VAL A 154 -9.90 5.90 6.57
N VAL A 155 -8.78 5.33 7.02
CA VAL A 155 -8.44 3.93 6.76
C VAL A 155 -8.55 3.17 8.07
N VAL A 156 -9.33 2.09 8.06
CA VAL A 156 -9.50 1.22 9.24
C VAL A 156 -9.12 -0.20 8.83
N ASP A 157 -8.10 -0.73 9.46
CA ASP A 157 -7.65 -2.10 9.30
C ASP A 157 -8.08 -2.94 10.51
N THR A 158 -8.62 -4.12 10.24
CA THR A 158 -9.03 -5.07 11.26
C THR A 158 -8.50 -6.45 10.89
N VAL A 159 -7.73 -7.06 11.78
CA VAL A 159 -7.23 -8.42 11.61
C VAL A 159 -8.10 -9.40 12.37
N HIS A 160 -8.44 -10.49 11.73
CA HIS A 160 -9.26 -11.57 12.25
C HIS A 160 -8.44 -12.88 12.25
N PRO A 161 -7.68 -13.17 13.31
CA PRO A 161 -7.02 -14.46 13.46
C PRO A 161 -8.07 -15.59 13.45
N ARG A 162 -7.80 -16.65 12.67
CA ARG A 162 -8.73 -17.81 12.59
C ARG A 162 -8.54 -18.79 13.75
N ALA A 163 -7.46 -18.61 14.53
CA ALA A 163 -7.18 -19.36 15.75
C ALA A 163 -6.52 -18.44 16.78
N ALA A 164 -6.49 -18.87 18.04
CA ALA A 164 -5.73 -18.16 19.07
C ALA A 164 -4.24 -18.28 18.75
N GLN A 165 -3.64 -17.15 18.36
CA GLN A 165 -2.23 -17.07 17.98
C GLN A 165 -1.70 -15.67 18.27
N GLU A 166 -0.41 -15.60 18.56
CA GLU A 166 0.29 -14.32 18.66
C GLU A 166 0.64 -13.84 17.25
N MET A 167 0.33 -12.58 16.98
CA MET A 167 0.60 -11.94 15.70
C MET A 167 1.11 -10.53 15.91
N THR A 168 1.98 -10.10 15.04
CA THR A 168 2.37 -8.69 14.90
C THR A 168 1.80 -8.16 13.59
N THR A 169 1.18 -7.00 13.67
CA THR A 169 0.62 -6.32 12.51
C THR A 169 1.14 -4.90 12.42
N GLY A 170 1.32 -4.40 11.21
CA GLY A 170 1.73 -3.02 10.98
C GLY A 170 1.18 -2.50 9.66
N VAL A 171 0.97 -1.19 9.59
CA VAL A 171 0.62 -0.51 8.34
C VAL A 171 1.87 0.16 7.80
N MET A 172 2.18 -0.10 6.54
CA MET A 172 3.33 0.47 5.86
C MET A 172 2.89 1.62 4.96
N TYR A 173 3.63 2.72 5.02
CA TYR A 173 3.52 3.82 4.07
C TYR A 173 4.91 4.17 3.53
N HIS A 174 4.99 4.36 2.23
CA HIS A 174 6.22 4.69 1.51
C HIS A 174 6.05 5.99 0.74
N ALA A 175 6.95 6.92 0.94
CA ALA A 175 7.03 8.16 0.17
C ALA A 175 8.46 8.66 0.07
N GLU A 176 8.73 9.58 -0.84
CA GLU A 176 10.05 10.17 -0.98
C GLU A 176 10.47 10.90 0.30
N HIS A 177 9.56 11.67 0.88
CA HIS A 177 9.83 12.44 2.10
C HIS A 177 8.68 12.32 3.10
N ILE A 178 8.96 11.71 4.23
CA ILE A 178 8.08 11.70 5.40
C ILE A 178 8.83 12.34 6.56
N SER A 179 8.15 13.17 7.32
CA SER A 179 8.70 13.80 8.52
C SER A 179 7.70 13.75 9.67
N PRO A 180 8.17 13.54 10.92
CA PRO A 180 7.30 13.56 12.08
C PRO A 180 6.82 15.00 12.35
N VAL A 181 5.57 15.14 12.77
CA VAL A 181 4.97 16.39 13.23
C VAL A 181 4.81 16.32 14.76
N GLU A 182 4.20 15.26 15.24
CA GLU A 182 4.03 14.90 16.65
C GLU A 182 3.88 13.37 16.77
N PRO A 183 3.91 12.79 17.96
CA PRO A 183 3.74 11.34 18.10
C PRO A 183 2.50 10.82 17.38
N GLY A 184 2.70 9.90 16.45
CA GLY A 184 1.63 9.32 15.62
C GLY A 184 1.13 10.20 14.48
N VAL A 185 1.71 11.39 14.27
CA VAL A 185 1.33 12.29 13.17
C VAL A 185 2.54 12.61 12.30
N TYR A 186 2.39 12.40 11.02
CA TYR A 186 3.45 12.53 10.03
C TYR A 186 3.01 13.38 8.85
N ARG A 187 3.96 14.11 8.28
CA ARG A 187 3.76 14.86 7.05
C ARG A 187 4.50 14.19 5.91
N VAL A 188 3.79 13.90 4.86
CA VAL A 188 4.32 13.43 3.58
C VAL A 188 4.35 14.63 2.63
N GLN A 189 5.50 14.91 2.05
CA GLN A 189 5.63 15.91 1.00
C GLN A 189 5.35 15.28 -0.36
N GLU A 190 4.93 16.10 -1.32
CA GLU A 190 4.74 15.64 -2.69
C GLU A 190 6.02 15.08 -3.29
N GLU A 191 5.86 14.11 -4.16
CA GLU A 191 6.98 13.53 -4.91
C GLU A 191 7.68 14.58 -5.76
N THR A 192 9.00 14.59 -5.74
CA THR A 192 9.77 15.50 -6.59
C THR A 192 9.70 15.10 -8.06
N ALA A 193 9.94 16.05 -8.96
CA ALA A 193 10.02 15.77 -10.39
C ALA A 193 11.12 14.74 -10.70
N GLU A 194 12.22 14.76 -9.96
CA GLU A 194 13.30 13.79 -10.08
C GLU A 194 12.85 12.39 -9.67
N GLY A 195 12.17 12.25 -8.53
CA GLY A 195 11.57 11.00 -8.06
C GLY A 195 10.61 10.40 -9.07
N LEU A 196 9.75 11.23 -9.66
CA LEU A 196 8.81 10.78 -10.70
C LEU A 196 9.50 10.40 -12.01
N MET A 197 10.56 11.10 -12.41
CA MET A 197 11.29 10.82 -13.65
C MET A 197 11.98 9.47 -13.66
N HIS A 198 12.55 9.05 -12.55
CA HIS A 198 13.20 7.74 -12.43
C HIS A 198 12.24 6.59 -12.69
N PHE A 199 10.95 6.81 -12.45
CA PHE A 199 9.95 5.77 -12.53
C PHE A 199 9.31 5.62 -13.90
N HIS A 200 8.99 6.72 -14.54
CA HIS A 200 8.10 6.72 -15.70
C HIS A 200 8.69 7.36 -16.95
N ARG A 201 9.95 7.80 -16.93
CA ARG A 201 10.49 8.68 -17.97
C ARG A 201 9.56 9.86 -18.24
N TYR A 202 8.86 10.32 -17.20
CA TYR A 202 7.96 11.44 -17.32
C TYR A 202 8.78 12.69 -17.62
N LYS A 203 8.64 13.21 -18.81
CA LYS A 203 8.97 14.60 -19.08
C LYS A 203 7.87 15.44 -18.46
N SER A 204 7.94 15.65 -17.17
CA SER A 204 7.02 16.54 -16.50
C SER A 204 7.30 17.93 -16.99
N ALA A 205 6.38 18.50 -17.74
CA ALA A 205 6.26 19.93 -17.73
C ALA A 205 6.01 20.31 -16.27
N SER A 206 6.94 21.05 -15.67
CA SER A 206 6.74 21.61 -14.34
C SER A 206 5.47 22.43 -14.34
N ARG A 207 4.40 21.90 -13.78
CA ARG A 207 3.19 22.70 -13.59
C ARG A 207 3.40 23.51 -12.33
N ALA A 208 3.21 24.79 -12.44
CA ALA A 208 3.16 25.67 -11.27
C ALA A 208 1.87 25.36 -10.51
N HIS A 209 1.93 24.48 -9.54
CA HIS A 209 0.86 24.29 -8.54
C HIS A 209 1.43 24.64 -7.15
N ALA A 210 0.54 24.93 -6.22
CA ALA A 210 0.93 25.15 -4.85
C ALA A 210 1.47 23.82 -4.28
N GLN A 211 2.56 23.88 -3.55
CA GLN A 211 3.15 22.71 -2.91
C GLN A 211 2.11 21.99 -2.06
N GLN A 212 1.95 20.70 -2.28
CA GLN A 212 0.98 19.86 -1.60
C GLN A 212 1.66 19.00 -0.53
N SER A 213 0.91 18.66 0.50
CA SER A 213 1.34 17.70 1.48
C SER A 213 0.17 16.87 1.99
N LEU A 214 0.46 15.65 2.43
CA LEU A 214 -0.47 14.77 3.10
C LEU A 214 -0.10 14.72 4.59
N CYS A 215 -1.09 14.80 5.46
CA CYS A 215 -0.92 14.47 6.88
C CYS A 215 -1.44 13.05 7.11
N ILE A 216 -0.61 12.19 7.67
CA ILE A 216 -0.99 10.85 8.13
C ILE A 216 -1.03 10.89 9.65
N ALA A 217 -2.20 10.59 10.23
CA ALA A 217 -2.38 10.48 11.67
C ALA A 217 -2.86 9.07 12.02
N PHE A 218 -2.20 8.45 12.96
CA PHE A 218 -2.57 7.13 13.48
C PHE A 218 -3.36 7.29 14.77
N ALA A 219 -4.41 6.51 14.92
CA ALA A 219 -5.19 6.41 16.13
C ALA A 219 -5.21 4.95 16.60
N GLY A 220 -4.83 4.72 17.84
CA GLY A 220 -4.81 3.39 18.44
C GLY A 220 -4.02 3.38 19.74
N GLU A 221 -4.40 2.50 20.67
CA GLU A 221 -3.63 2.25 21.89
C GLU A 221 -2.57 1.18 21.61
N GLY A 222 -1.40 1.32 22.24
CA GLY A 222 -0.31 0.34 22.13
C GLY A 222 0.38 0.28 20.76
N VAL A 223 0.18 1.28 19.90
CA VAL A 223 0.84 1.36 18.60
C VAL A 223 2.23 1.96 18.77
N SER A 224 3.23 1.36 18.15
CA SER A 224 4.58 1.91 18.01
C SER A 224 4.81 2.38 16.57
N TYR A 225 5.60 3.42 16.43
CA TYR A 225 5.90 4.03 15.14
C TYR A 225 7.41 4.04 14.90
N SER A 226 7.80 3.76 13.67
CA SER A 226 9.19 3.90 13.24
C SER A 226 9.25 4.44 11.82
N MET A 227 10.30 5.20 11.55
CA MET A 227 10.60 5.69 10.20
C MET A 227 11.99 5.25 9.82
N GLU A 228 12.12 4.71 8.62
CA GLU A 228 13.40 4.25 8.11
C GLU A 228 13.64 4.81 6.71
N ALA A 229 14.86 5.28 6.51
CA ALA A 229 15.32 5.61 5.17
C ALA A 229 15.69 4.33 4.43
N GLN A 230 15.13 4.13 3.26
CA GLN A 230 15.48 2.99 2.41
C GLN A 230 15.76 3.43 0.97
N ARG A 231 16.45 2.60 0.24
CA ARG A 231 16.72 2.83 -1.17
C ARG A 231 15.93 1.86 -2.00
N ARG A 232 15.13 2.42 -2.90
CA ARG A 232 14.30 1.64 -3.81
C ARG A 232 14.33 2.25 -5.20
N ASN A 233 14.45 1.41 -6.21
CA ASN A 233 14.45 1.86 -7.60
C ASN A 233 15.40 3.03 -7.86
N TYR A 234 16.62 2.93 -7.35
CA TYR A 234 17.67 3.94 -7.50
C TYR A 234 17.43 5.27 -6.78
N ARG A 235 16.45 5.36 -5.93
CA ARG A 235 16.15 6.55 -5.16
C ARG A 235 16.08 6.28 -3.66
N GLN A 236 16.20 7.34 -2.90
CA GLN A 236 15.89 7.35 -1.48
C GLN A 236 14.38 7.48 -1.31
N GLU A 237 13.83 6.76 -0.37
CA GLU A 237 12.46 6.96 0.12
C GLU A 237 12.42 6.74 1.63
N THR A 238 11.32 7.14 2.25
CA THR A 238 11.06 6.93 3.67
C THR A 238 9.90 5.95 3.81
N ALA A 239 10.09 4.91 4.61
CA ALA A 239 9.05 4.01 5.05
C ALA A 239 8.56 4.41 6.44
N LEU A 240 7.26 4.40 6.65
CA LEU A 240 6.55 4.66 7.88
C LEU A 240 5.63 3.50 8.19
#